data_cdc2397e3be9a391e7355c1d6c4ace27
#
_entry.id   cdc2397e3be9a391e7355c1d6c4ace27
#
_cell.length_a   1.000
_cell.length_b   1.000
_cell.length_c   1.000
_cell.angle_alpha   90.00
_cell.angle_beta   90.00
_cell.angle_gamma   90.00
#
_symmetry.space_group_name_H-M   'P 1'
#
loop_
_entity.id
_entity.type
_entity.pdbx_description
1 polymer ?
#
loop_
_entity_poly.entity_id
_entity_poly.type
_entity_poly.pdbx_seq_one_letter_code
_entity_poly.pdbx_strand_id
1 'polypeptide(L)'
;GVAQIRESAALLTRFAKNSGTALFIVGHVTKEGSLAGPRVLEHMVDCVLYFEGQSDSRYRMIRAVKNRFGAVNELGVFGMTDKGLREVANPSAIFLSRYDEAIPGSIVMISREGTRPLLVEVQALVDDAHGQPRRVALGLEQNRLNMLLAVMHRHGGVQTSGQDVYVNVVGGLKITETGSDLAVLLACASSLRGKALPQQLAVFGEVGLSGEIRPVPNGQERLKEAAKHGFKYVILPRANAPQKSVEGVQIIAVARLHEALTEAMQLSDELG
;
A
#
# COMPACT_ATOMS: atom_id res chain seq x y z
N GLY A 1 33.04 15.82 -5.61
CA GLY A 1 32.32 16.36 -4.47
C GLY A 1 30.93 16.88 -4.85
N VAL A 2 30.12 17.24 -3.86
CA VAL A 2 28.73 17.70 -4.01
C VAL A 2 28.62 18.90 -4.99
N ALA A 3 29.56 19.83 -4.92
CA ALA A 3 29.62 20.99 -5.82
C ALA A 3 29.82 20.60 -7.28
N GLN A 4 30.64 19.61 -7.55
CA GLN A 4 30.90 19.12 -8.93
C GLN A 4 29.65 18.45 -9.52
N ILE A 5 28.92 17.65 -8.74
CA ILE A 5 27.71 17.00 -9.20
C ILE A 5 26.65 18.05 -9.56
N ARG A 6 26.50 19.06 -8.70
CA ARG A 6 25.58 20.18 -8.93
C ARG A 6 25.94 20.97 -10.22
N GLU A 7 27.19 21.27 -10.41
CA GLU A 7 27.66 22.05 -11.53
C GLU A 7 27.52 21.26 -12.84
N SER A 8 27.89 20.00 -12.85
CA SER A 8 27.71 19.10 -13.99
C SER A 8 26.24 18.93 -14.36
N ALA A 9 25.38 18.73 -13.38
CA ALA A 9 23.94 18.61 -13.60
C ALA A 9 23.34 19.92 -14.15
N ALA A 10 23.81 21.08 -13.68
CA ALA A 10 23.38 22.39 -14.19
C ALA A 10 23.74 22.58 -15.66
N LEU A 11 24.94 22.19 -16.05
CA LEU A 11 25.41 22.24 -17.44
C LEU A 11 24.58 21.32 -18.34
N LEU A 12 24.38 20.07 -17.92
CA LEU A 12 23.62 19.09 -18.69
C LEU A 12 22.12 19.49 -18.81
N THR A 13 21.53 20.02 -17.77
CA THR A 13 20.15 20.51 -17.79
C THR A 13 20.00 21.68 -18.75
N ARG A 14 20.93 22.61 -18.74
CA ARG A 14 20.98 23.75 -19.68
C ARG A 14 21.12 23.29 -21.12
N PHE A 15 22.03 22.37 -21.38
CA PHE A 15 22.18 21.74 -22.68
C PHE A 15 20.89 21.10 -23.18
N ALA A 16 20.26 20.28 -22.33
CA ALA A 16 19.04 19.60 -22.69
C ALA A 16 17.90 20.58 -23.04
N LYS A 17 17.75 21.65 -22.25
CA LYS A 17 16.71 22.69 -22.50
C LYS A 17 16.99 23.48 -23.78
N ASN A 18 18.23 23.83 -24.03
CA ASN A 18 18.59 24.63 -25.20
C ASN A 18 18.55 23.84 -26.52
N SER A 19 18.87 22.55 -26.46
CA SER A 19 18.91 21.68 -27.66
C SER A 19 17.61 20.91 -27.91
N GLY A 20 16.66 20.90 -26.96
CA GLY A 20 15.48 20.07 -27.01
C GLY A 20 15.76 18.57 -26.84
N THR A 21 16.92 18.23 -26.30
CA THR A 21 17.31 16.83 -26.05
C THR A 21 16.72 16.30 -24.80
N ALA A 22 16.14 15.09 -24.83
CA ALA A 22 15.75 14.35 -23.62
C ALA A 22 17.01 13.81 -22.94
N LEU A 23 17.20 14.16 -21.67
CA LEU A 23 18.34 13.75 -20.87
C LEU A 23 17.90 12.86 -19.71
N PHE A 24 18.49 11.68 -19.60
CA PHE A 24 18.29 10.76 -18.47
C PHE A 24 19.56 10.75 -17.62
N ILE A 25 19.39 11.08 -16.33
CA ILE A 25 20.45 10.97 -15.32
C ILE A 25 20.14 9.75 -14.47
N VAL A 26 21.02 8.76 -14.49
CA VAL A 26 20.85 7.52 -13.73
C VAL A 26 21.67 7.61 -12.45
N GLY A 27 21.03 7.37 -11.33
CA GLY A 27 21.62 7.34 -10.00
C GLY A 27 21.10 6.17 -9.18
N HIS A 28 21.56 6.09 -7.95
CA HIS A 28 21.06 5.11 -6.96
C HIS A 28 20.68 5.81 -5.67
N VAL A 29 19.77 5.18 -4.92
CA VAL A 29 19.36 5.67 -3.60
C VAL A 29 20.25 5.08 -2.52
N THR A 30 20.46 5.85 -1.45
CA THR A 30 21.14 5.36 -0.24
C THR A 30 20.22 4.42 0.53
N LYS A 31 20.78 3.71 1.53
CA LYS A 31 20.00 2.83 2.43
C LYS A 31 18.86 3.54 3.14
N GLU A 32 18.99 4.84 3.35
CA GLU A 32 17.96 5.70 3.94
C GLU A 32 16.88 6.15 2.93
N GLY A 33 16.93 5.69 1.69
CA GLY A 33 15.95 6.01 0.65
C GLY A 33 16.11 7.39 0.02
N SER A 34 17.23 8.07 0.24
CA SER A 34 17.57 9.33 -0.43
C SER A 34 18.48 9.08 -1.63
N LEU A 35 18.40 9.93 -2.66
CA LEU A 35 19.31 9.89 -3.80
C LEU A 35 20.76 10.03 -3.33
N ALA A 36 21.63 9.14 -3.81
CA ALA A 36 23.07 9.28 -3.62
C ALA A 36 23.55 10.52 -4.37
N GLY A 37 23.88 11.53 -3.60
CA GLY A 37 24.22 12.87 -4.08
C GLY A 37 23.29 13.93 -3.48
N PRO A 38 23.53 15.20 -3.74
CA PRO A 38 22.73 16.25 -3.14
C PRO A 38 21.29 16.20 -3.64
N ARG A 39 20.33 16.33 -2.74
CA ARG A 39 18.89 16.51 -3.06
C ARG A 39 18.64 17.64 -4.07
N VAL A 40 19.60 18.49 -4.25
CA VAL A 40 19.56 19.57 -5.26
C VAL A 40 19.32 19.06 -6.68
N LEU A 41 19.73 17.82 -7.02
CA LEU A 41 19.45 17.22 -8.32
C LEU A 41 17.96 17.05 -8.55
N GLU A 42 17.20 16.68 -7.53
CA GLU A 42 15.75 16.54 -7.64
C GLU A 42 15.05 17.87 -7.96
N HIS A 43 15.62 18.99 -7.51
CA HIS A 43 15.10 20.32 -7.82
C HIS A 43 15.44 20.81 -9.24
N MET A 44 16.46 20.25 -9.84
CA MET A 44 16.97 20.68 -11.14
C MET A 44 16.33 19.96 -12.33
N VAL A 45 15.74 18.79 -12.10
CA VAL A 45 15.16 17.95 -13.14
C VAL A 45 13.65 18.09 -13.20
N ASP A 46 13.06 17.81 -14.37
CA ASP A 46 11.61 17.90 -14.57
C ASP A 46 10.86 16.69 -14.02
N CYS A 47 11.50 15.54 -13.97
CA CYS A 47 10.89 14.30 -13.52
C CYS A 47 11.89 13.47 -12.70
N VAL A 48 11.41 12.85 -11.63
CA VAL A 48 12.17 11.90 -10.82
C VAL A 48 11.39 10.61 -10.75
N LEU A 49 12.01 9.52 -11.21
CA LEU A 49 11.46 8.18 -11.20
C LEU A 49 12.27 7.30 -10.25
N TYR A 50 11.57 6.63 -9.34
CA TYR A 50 12.19 5.66 -8.44
C TYR A 50 11.84 4.24 -8.87
N PHE A 51 12.85 3.36 -8.89
CA PHE A 51 12.65 1.94 -8.96
C PHE A 51 12.37 1.41 -7.55
N GLU A 52 11.24 0.72 -7.39
CA GLU A 52 10.81 0.07 -6.15
C GLU A 52 10.73 -1.44 -6.35
N GLY A 53 10.76 -2.19 -5.26
CA GLY A 53 10.63 -3.64 -5.23
C GLY A 53 11.82 -4.34 -4.58
N GLN A 54 11.66 -5.62 -4.32
CA GLN A 54 12.73 -6.46 -3.78
C GLN A 54 13.70 -6.84 -4.89
N SER A 55 14.98 -6.90 -4.56
CA SER A 55 16.05 -7.18 -5.54
C SER A 55 15.95 -8.57 -6.18
N ASP A 56 15.35 -9.53 -5.48
CA ASP A 56 15.13 -10.91 -5.92
C ASP A 56 13.77 -11.13 -6.60
N SER A 57 12.90 -10.12 -6.57
CA SER A 57 11.61 -10.18 -7.26
C SER A 57 11.78 -10.14 -8.78
N ARG A 58 10.97 -10.94 -9.49
CA ARG A 58 10.86 -10.88 -10.95
C ARG A 58 10.14 -9.62 -11.46
N TYR A 59 9.56 -8.84 -10.56
CA TYR A 59 8.85 -7.61 -10.90
C TYR A 59 9.65 -6.38 -10.49
N ARG A 60 9.49 -5.31 -11.26
CA ARG A 60 10.03 -3.98 -10.97
C ARG A 60 8.92 -2.96 -11.05
N MET A 61 8.87 -2.08 -10.07
CA MET A 61 7.91 -0.98 -10.03
C MET A 61 8.66 0.33 -10.23
N ILE A 62 8.10 1.19 -11.06
CA ILE A 62 8.64 2.52 -11.32
C ILE A 62 7.61 3.53 -10.86
N ARG A 63 7.98 4.38 -9.91
CA ARG A 63 7.10 5.41 -9.36
C ARG A 63 7.60 6.80 -9.73
N ALA A 64 6.69 7.65 -10.22
CA ALA A 64 6.95 9.06 -10.44
C ALA A 64 6.87 9.83 -9.11
N VAL A 65 8.01 10.17 -8.54
CA VAL A 65 8.10 10.92 -7.27
C VAL A 65 7.97 12.42 -7.50
N LYS A 66 8.51 12.90 -8.61
CA LYS A 66 8.34 14.26 -9.10
C LYS A 66 7.98 14.22 -10.57
N ASN A 67 6.99 14.98 -10.98
CA ASN A 67 6.62 15.12 -12.38
C ASN A 67 6.09 16.54 -12.65
N ARG A 68 6.92 17.39 -13.24
CA ARG A 68 6.57 18.79 -13.49
C ARG A 68 5.42 18.95 -14.47
N PHE A 69 5.27 18.03 -15.41
CA PHE A 69 4.31 18.11 -16.51
C PHE A 69 3.16 17.12 -16.41
N GLY A 70 2.99 16.45 -15.27
CA GLY A 70 1.94 15.48 -15.09
C GLY A 70 1.70 15.09 -13.62
N ALA A 71 0.95 14.02 -13.42
CA ALA A 71 0.64 13.52 -12.10
C ALA A 71 1.86 12.90 -11.41
N VAL A 72 1.90 13.04 -10.09
CA VAL A 72 2.90 12.36 -9.23
C VAL A 72 2.31 11.07 -8.66
N ASN A 73 3.20 10.22 -8.12
CA ASN A 73 2.88 8.91 -7.54
C ASN A 73 2.28 7.90 -8.53
N GLU A 74 2.31 8.21 -9.82
CA GLU A 74 1.99 7.22 -10.86
C GLU A 74 2.93 6.04 -10.76
N LEU A 75 2.37 4.83 -10.91
CA LEU A 75 3.09 3.58 -10.77
C LEU A 75 3.03 2.77 -12.06
N GLY A 76 4.20 2.45 -12.60
CA GLY A 76 4.35 1.45 -13.66
C GLY A 76 4.86 0.14 -13.08
N VAL A 77 4.28 -0.98 -13.50
CA VAL A 77 4.68 -2.32 -13.06
C VAL A 77 5.22 -3.11 -14.26
N PHE A 78 6.42 -3.65 -14.09
CA PHE A 78 7.15 -4.35 -15.14
C PHE A 78 7.63 -5.71 -14.64
N GLY A 79 7.59 -6.71 -15.52
CA GLY A 79 8.20 -8.00 -15.30
C GLY A 79 9.59 -8.05 -15.91
N MET A 80 10.55 -8.63 -15.18
CA MET A 80 11.89 -8.89 -15.70
C MET A 80 11.89 -10.18 -16.52
N THR A 81 12.31 -10.09 -17.77
CA THR A 81 12.43 -11.22 -18.70
C THR A 81 13.84 -11.34 -19.23
N ASP A 82 14.14 -12.42 -19.93
CA ASP A 82 15.41 -12.61 -20.67
C ASP A 82 15.66 -11.52 -21.73
N LYS A 83 14.59 -10.86 -22.17
CA LYS A 83 14.64 -9.76 -23.15
C LYS A 83 14.51 -8.37 -22.53
N GLY A 84 14.64 -8.27 -21.20
CA GLY A 84 14.50 -7.02 -20.45
C GLY A 84 13.13 -6.83 -19.80
N LEU A 85 12.81 -5.58 -19.46
CA LEU A 85 11.56 -5.22 -18.80
C LEU A 85 10.37 -5.27 -19.77
N ARG A 86 9.29 -5.88 -19.31
CA ARG A 86 7.99 -5.94 -20.01
C ARG A 86 6.90 -5.39 -19.12
N GLU A 87 6.03 -4.57 -19.67
CA GLU A 87 4.87 -4.04 -18.94
C GLU A 87 3.94 -5.17 -18.47
N VAL A 88 3.44 -5.05 -17.24
CA VAL A 88 2.41 -5.93 -16.69
C VAL A 88 1.04 -5.27 -16.88
N ALA A 89 0.20 -5.87 -17.70
CA ALA A 89 -1.13 -5.30 -18.04
C ALA A 89 -2.11 -5.32 -16.85
N ASN A 90 -1.99 -6.31 -15.96
CA ASN A 90 -2.87 -6.47 -14.80
C ASN A 90 -2.04 -6.57 -13.50
N PRO A 91 -1.60 -5.43 -12.94
CA PRO A 91 -0.77 -5.43 -11.74
C PRO A 91 -1.42 -6.04 -10.50
N SER A 92 -2.73 -5.89 -10.33
CA SER A 92 -3.43 -6.48 -9.17
C SER A 92 -3.22 -7.98 -9.07
N ALA A 93 -3.13 -8.68 -10.19
CA ALA A 93 -2.93 -10.13 -10.19
C ALA A 93 -1.60 -10.59 -9.56
N ILE A 94 -0.58 -9.74 -9.57
CA ILE A 94 0.75 -10.08 -9.01
C ILE A 94 0.89 -9.78 -7.53
N PHE A 95 0.06 -8.89 -6.99
CA PHE A 95 0.07 -8.49 -5.58
C PHE A 95 -0.95 -9.27 -4.74
N LEU A 96 -1.62 -10.24 -5.35
CA LEU A 96 -2.56 -11.14 -4.69
C LEU A 96 -1.97 -12.54 -4.60
N SER A 97 -1.83 -13.05 -3.39
CA SER A 97 -1.55 -14.47 -3.17
C SER A 97 -2.86 -15.25 -3.28
N ARG A 98 -2.79 -16.42 -3.88
CA ARG A 98 -3.93 -17.34 -3.94
C ARG A 98 -3.58 -18.55 -3.11
N TYR A 99 -4.41 -18.81 -2.10
CA TYR A 99 -4.30 -19.95 -1.22
C TYR A 99 -5.47 -20.90 -1.49
N ASP A 100 -5.28 -22.18 -1.20
CA ASP A 100 -6.36 -23.17 -1.29
C ASP A 100 -7.43 -22.92 -0.22
N GLU A 101 -7.02 -22.35 0.90
CA GLU A 101 -7.90 -22.00 2.02
C GLU A 101 -7.57 -20.61 2.56
N ALA A 102 -8.52 -20.01 3.28
CA ALA A 102 -8.31 -18.73 3.94
C ALA A 102 -7.30 -18.88 5.10
N ILE A 103 -6.43 -17.90 5.26
CA ILE A 103 -5.33 -17.91 6.24
C ILE A 103 -5.50 -16.73 7.21
N PRO A 104 -5.39 -16.96 8.56
CA PRO A 104 -5.39 -15.87 9.52
C PRO A 104 -4.27 -14.86 9.24
N GLY A 105 -4.60 -13.57 9.35
CA GLY A 105 -3.65 -12.48 9.16
C GLY A 105 -3.53 -11.98 7.72
N SER A 106 -4.21 -12.59 6.77
CA SER A 106 -4.20 -12.14 5.37
C SER A 106 -5.49 -11.37 5.03
N ILE A 107 -5.33 -10.24 4.36
CA ILE A 107 -6.43 -9.44 3.84
C ILE A 107 -6.01 -8.75 2.55
N VAL A 108 -6.96 -8.47 1.68
CA VAL A 108 -6.72 -7.67 0.48
C VAL A 108 -7.20 -6.24 0.73
N MET A 109 -6.30 -5.28 0.54
CA MET A 109 -6.63 -3.87 0.52
C MET A 109 -6.84 -3.37 -0.89
N ILE A 110 -7.73 -2.40 -1.04
CA ILE A 110 -7.90 -1.67 -2.28
C ILE A 110 -7.15 -0.36 -2.15
N SER A 111 -5.95 -0.33 -2.70
CA SER A 111 -5.08 0.84 -2.72
C SER A 111 -5.29 1.66 -3.98
N ARG A 112 -4.84 2.88 -3.96
CA ARG A 112 -4.73 3.72 -5.15
C ARG A 112 -3.34 4.30 -5.22
N GLU A 113 -2.63 3.92 -6.27
CA GLU A 113 -1.28 4.38 -6.54
C GLU A 113 -1.30 5.34 -7.74
N GLY A 114 -1.10 6.64 -7.47
CA GLY A 114 -1.32 7.67 -8.48
C GLY A 114 -2.78 7.70 -8.94
N THR A 115 -3.03 7.46 -10.21
CA THR A 115 -4.36 7.37 -10.81
C THR A 115 -4.90 5.93 -10.92
N ARG A 116 -4.13 4.94 -10.50
CA ARG A 116 -4.45 3.52 -10.68
C ARG A 116 -4.93 2.88 -9.37
N PRO A 117 -6.16 2.31 -9.34
CA PRO A 117 -6.56 1.43 -8.24
C PRO A 117 -5.79 0.11 -8.35
N LEU A 118 -5.42 -0.45 -7.20
CA LEU A 118 -4.59 -1.64 -7.12
C LEU A 118 -5.03 -2.50 -5.93
N LEU A 119 -5.25 -3.78 -6.17
CA LEU A 119 -5.51 -4.75 -5.11
C LEU A 119 -4.19 -5.31 -4.61
N VAL A 120 -3.96 -5.20 -3.33
CA VAL A 120 -2.70 -5.61 -2.69
C VAL A 120 -2.98 -6.40 -1.43
N GLU A 121 -2.38 -7.58 -1.30
CA GLU A 121 -2.47 -8.36 -0.06
C GLU A 121 -1.59 -7.75 1.03
N VAL A 122 -2.16 -7.67 2.21
CA VAL A 122 -1.46 -7.34 3.45
C VAL A 122 -1.47 -8.57 4.34
N GLN A 123 -0.32 -8.93 4.86
CA GLN A 123 -0.16 -10.01 5.82
C GLN A 123 0.30 -9.47 7.15
N ALA A 124 -0.32 -9.95 8.23
CA ALA A 124 0.08 -9.65 9.59
C ALA A 124 0.35 -10.93 10.35
N LEU A 125 1.38 -10.91 11.19
CA LEU A 125 1.67 -11.93 12.17
C LEU A 125 1.73 -11.28 13.54
N VAL A 126 0.87 -11.72 14.45
CA VAL A 126 0.85 -11.30 15.85
C VAL A 126 1.09 -12.53 16.70
N ASP A 127 2.13 -12.50 17.52
CA ASP A 127 2.54 -13.62 18.36
C ASP A 127 3.06 -13.13 19.70
N ASP A 128 3.11 -13.99 20.70
CA ASP A 128 3.62 -13.65 22.01
C ASP A 128 5.10 -13.26 21.95
N ALA A 129 5.45 -12.15 22.55
CA ALA A 129 6.83 -11.70 22.60
C ALA A 129 7.63 -12.48 23.64
N HIS A 130 8.78 -13.01 23.24
CA HIS A 130 9.72 -13.69 24.14
C HIS A 130 10.76 -12.71 24.77
N GLY A 131 10.42 -11.45 24.85
CA GLY A 131 11.26 -10.39 25.36
C GLY A 131 10.55 -9.04 25.19
N GLN A 132 11.31 -8.01 24.83
CA GLN A 132 10.70 -6.72 24.52
C GLN A 132 9.87 -6.82 23.23
N PRO A 133 8.59 -6.43 23.26
CA PRO A 133 7.72 -6.50 22.08
C PRO A 133 8.27 -5.75 20.87
N ARG A 134 8.19 -6.39 19.71
CA ARG A 134 8.65 -5.83 18.43
C ARG A 134 7.47 -5.38 17.59
N ARG A 135 7.70 -4.31 16.83
CA ARG A 135 6.79 -3.80 15.83
C ARG A 135 7.56 -3.63 14.53
N VAL A 136 7.21 -4.40 13.50
CA VAL A 136 7.92 -4.39 12.21
C VAL A 136 6.91 -4.16 11.11
N ALA A 137 7.14 -3.18 10.27
CA ALA A 137 6.35 -2.90 9.08
C ALA A 137 7.23 -2.92 7.84
N LEU A 138 6.85 -3.75 6.88
CA LEU A 138 7.47 -3.81 5.55
C LEU A 138 6.46 -3.35 4.50
N GLY A 139 6.82 -2.31 3.76
CA GLY A 139 5.93 -1.68 2.79
C GLY A 139 4.97 -0.63 3.38
N LEU A 140 5.07 -0.37 4.68
CA LEU A 140 4.30 0.65 5.42
C LEU A 140 5.25 1.46 6.29
N GLU A 141 4.83 2.67 6.65
CA GLU A 141 5.58 3.53 7.56
C GLU A 141 5.44 3.01 9.01
N GLN A 142 6.57 2.84 9.68
CA GLN A 142 6.66 2.21 11.02
C GLN A 142 5.87 2.97 12.09
N ASN A 143 5.97 4.30 12.11
CA ASN A 143 5.26 5.11 13.09
C ASN A 143 3.74 5.05 12.87
N ARG A 144 3.30 4.89 11.62
CA ARG A 144 1.89 4.69 11.31
C ARG A 144 1.36 3.41 11.92
N LEU A 145 2.10 2.30 11.82
CA LEU A 145 1.73 1.04 12.46
C LEU A 145 1.60 1.21 13.98
N ASN A 146 2.56 1.87 14.62
CA ASN A 146 2.53 2.10 16.05
C ASN A 146 1.29 2.89 16.49
N MET A 147 0.94 3.95 15.76
CA MET A 147 -0.27 4.74 16.00
C MET A 147 -1.54 3.90 15.83
N LEU A 148 -1.63 3.13 14.76
CA LEU A 148 -2.79 2.30 14.47
C LEU A 148 -3.02 1.24 15.56
N LEU A 149 -1.96 0.61 16.07
CA LEU A 149 -2.07 -0.35 17.15
C LEU A 149 -2.56 0.30 18.45
N ALA A 150 -2.15 1.53 18.74
CA ALA A 150 -2.66 2.29 19.88
C ALA A 150 -4.17 2.60 19.73
N VAL A 151 -4.61 2.97 18.54
CA VAL A 151 -6.04 3.19 18.23
C VAL A 151 -6.83 1.90 18.38
N MET A 152 -6.30 0.79 17.88
CA MET A 152 -6.95 -0.53 17.97
C MET A 152 -7.12 -0.96 19.42
N HIS A 153 -6.14 -0.71 20.28
CA HIS A 153 -6.25 -0.95 21.72
C HIS A 153 -7.33 -0.08 22.35
N ARG A 154 -7.24 1.22 22.16
CA ARG A 154 -8.12 2.19 22.85
C ARG A 154 -9.56 2.16 22.36
N HIS A 155 -9.78 2.04 21.06
CA HIS A 155 -11.07 2.18 20.41
C HIS A 155 -11.61 0.90 19.76
N GLY A 156 -10.77 -0.10 19.58
CA GLY A 156 -11.16 -1.41 19.05
C GLY A 156 -11.26 -2.50 20.10
N GLY A 157 -10.76 -2.26 21.31
CA GLY A 157 -10.73 -3.26 22.38
C GLY A 157 -9.81 -4.45 22.12
N VAL A 158 -8.83 -4.29 21.22
CA VAL A 158 -7.86 -5.34 20.84
C VAL A 158 -6.49 -4.98 21.35
N GLN A 159 -5.97 -5.72 22.32
CA GLN A 159 -4.67 -5.52 22.93
C GLN A 159 -3.57 -6.27 22.19
N THR A 160 -2.48 -5.58 21.89
CA THR A 160 -1.24 -6.16 21.36
C THR A 160 -0.04 -5.93 22.29
N SER A 161 -0.27 -5.45 23.52
CA SER A 161 0.76 -5.34 24.53
C SER A 161 1.30 -6.74 24.88
N GLY A 162 2.62 -6.86 24.99
CA GLY A 162 3.26 -8.15 25.21
C GLY A 162 3.34 -9.05 24.00
N GLN A 163 3.00 -8.56 22.82
CA GLN A 163 3.05 -9.32 21.57
C GLN A 163 3.92 -8.66 20.52
N ASP A 164 4.61 -9.48 19.74
CA ASP A 164 5.27 -9.06 18.51
C ASP A 164 4.22 -8.86 17.41
N VAL A 165 4.36 -7.79 16.64
CA VAL A 165 3.50 -7.50 15.48
C VAL A 165 4.38 -7.28 14.25
N TYR A 166 4.14 -8.10 13.23
CA TYR A 166 4.81 -8.00 11.94
C TYR A 166 3.75 -7.77 10.87
N VAL A 167 3.95 -6.74 10.05
CA VAL A 167 3.06 -6.45 8.92
C VAL A 167 3.89 -6.36 7.66
N ASN A 168 3.45 -7.04 6.61
CA ASN A 168 4.10 -7.08 5.32
C ASN A 168 3.10 -6.78 4.20
N VAL A 169 3.46 -5.83 3.34
CA VAL A 169 2.77 -5.61 2.07
C VAL A 169 3.37 -6.54 1.03
N VAL A 170 2.56 -7.43 0.47
CA VAL A 170 3.02 -8.44 -0.48
C VAL A 170 3.55 -7.80 -1.77
N GLY A 171 4.60 -8.39 -2.33
CA GLY A 171 5.19 -7.95 -3.61
C GLY A 171 6.21 -6.83 -3.50
N GLY A 172 6.57 -6.41 -2.30
CA GLY A 172 7.57 -5.36 -2.08
C GLY A 172 7.08 -3.95 -2.43
N LEU A 173 5.77 -3.78 -2.62
CA LEU A 173 5.17 -2.48 -2.88
C LEU A 173 5.21 -1.62 -1.61
N LYS A 174 5.52 -0.34 -1.77
CA LYS A 174 5.44 0.67 -0.71
C LYS A 174 4.08 1.38 -0.76
N ILE A 175 3.30 1.24 0.30
CA ILE A 175 2.02 1.93 0.45
C ILE A 175 2.23 3.18 1.29
N THR A 176 1.88 4.33 0.74
CA THR A 176 2.03 5.64 1.40
C THR A 176 0.68 6.27 1.75
N GLU A 177 -0.41 5.81 1.17
CA GLU A 177 -1.73 6.35 1.46
C GLU A 177 -2.32 5.82 2.77
N THR A 178 -3.09 6.64 3.46
CA THR A 178 -3.77 6.28 4.71
C THR A 178 -4.97 5.37 4.51
N GLY A 179 -5.45 5.23 3.28
CA GLY A 179 -6.53 4.30 2.93
C GLY A 179 -6.25 2.82 3.21
N SER A 180 -4.99 2.47 3.50
CA SER A 180 -4.58 1.12 3.91
C SER A 180 -4.81 0.82 5.40
N ASP A 181 -5.08 1.82 6.22
CA ASP A 181 -5.13 1.69 7.69
C ASP A 181 -6.07 0.59 8.17
N LEU A 182 -7.28 0.58 7.64
CA LEU A 182 -8.31 -0.37 8.06
C LEU A 182 -7.90 -1.81 7.74
N ALA A 183 -7.35 -2.03 6.57
CA ALA A 183 -6.85 -3.36 6.16
C ALA A 183 -5.74 -3.84 7.08
N VAL A 184 -4.79 -2.98 7.44
CA VAL A 184 -3.70 -3.31 8.37
C VAL A 184 -4.25 -3.75 9.72
N LEU A 185 -5.20 -3.02 10.29
CA LEU A 185 -5.78 -3.36 11.59
C LEU A 185 -6.62 -4.62 11.55
N LEU A 186 -7.38 -4.85 10.50
CA LEU A 186 -8.15 -6.09 10.34
C LEU A 186 -7.24 -7.31 10.17
N ALA A 187 -6.12 -7.17 9.45
CA ALA A 187 -5.11 -8.23 9.34
C ALA A 187 -4.50 -8.56 10.71
N CYS A 188 -4.14 -7.55 11.49
CA CYS A 188 -3.60 -7.74 12.83
C CYS A 188 -4.61 -8.45 13.76
N ALA A 189 -5.86 -8.02 13.75
CA ALA A 189 -6.92 -8.63 14.55
C ALA A 189 -7.19 -10.09 14.14
N SER A 190 -7.19 -10.37 12.84
CA SER A 190 -7.32 -11.71 12.27
C SER A 190 -6.21 -12.63 12.77
N SER A 191 -4.95 -12.19 12.69
CA SER A 191 -3.81 -12.96 13.16
C SER A 191 -3.88 -13.23 14.68
N LEU A 192 -4.12 -12.17 15.46
CA LEU A 192 -4.18 -12.25 16.91
C LEU A 192 -5.26 -13.26 17.40
N ARG A 193 -6.41 -13.26 16.75
CA ARG A 193 -7.54 -14.11 17.10
C ARG A 193 -7.51 -15.48 16.43
N GLY A 194 -6.57 -15.73 15.53
CA GLY A 194 -6.49 -16.96 14.75
C GLY A 194 -7.70 -17.19 13.86
N LYS A 195 -8.36 -16.11 13.41
CA LYS A 195 -9.58 -16.16 12.59
C LYS A 195 -9.29 -15.68 11.17
N ALA A 196 -9.32 -16.61 10.23
CA ALA A 196 -9.14 -16.30 8.83
C ALA A 196 -10.28 -15.45 8.27
N LEU A 197 -9.94 -14.40 7.52
CA LEU A 197 -10.92 -13.60 6.80
C LEU A 197 -11.19 -14.21 5.42
N PRO A 198 -12.40 -14.05 4.86
CA PRO A 198 -12.71 -14.60 3.54
C PRO A 198 -11.77 -14.07 2.48
N GLN A 199 -11.30 -14.93 1.58
CA GLN A 199 -10.43 -14.53 0.47
C GLN A 199 -11.10 -13.58 -0.52
N GLN A 200 -12.43 -13.50 -0.50
CA GLN A 200 -13.25 -12.63 -1.35
C GLN A 200 -13.57 -11.28 -0.69
N LEU A 201 -12.95 -10.99 0.45
CA LEU A 201 -13.07 -9.72 1.16
C LEU A 201 -11.96 -8.77 0.74
N ALA A 202 -12.34 -7.56 0.35
CA ALA A 202 -11.42 -6.44 0.15
C ALA A 202 -11.81 -5.26 1.04
N VAL A 203 -10.84 -4.45 1.42
CA VAL A 203 -11.03 -3.41 2.44
C VAL A 203 -10.29 -2.14 2.05
N PHE A 204 -10.87 -0.99 2.35
CA PHE A 204 -10.16 0.29 2.38
C PHE A 204 -10.78 1.22 3.42
N GLY A 205 -9.99 2.15 3.91
CA GLY A 205 -10.42 3.19 4.83
C GLY A 205 -9.28 3.73 5.68
N GLU A 206 -9.32 5.02 5.97
CA GLU A 206 -8.41 5.66 6.90
C GLU A 206 -8.97 5.55 8.32
N VAL A 207 -8.11 5.32 9.31
CA VAL A 207 -8.48 5.23 10.72
C VAL A 207 -7.93 6.44 11.45
N GLY A 208 -8.82 7.24 12.04
CA GLY A 208 -8.45 8.39 12.85
C GLY A 208 -8.13 8.02 14.30
N LEU A 209 -7.49 8.95 15.02
CA LEU A 209 -7.06 8.75 16.40
C LEU A 209 -8.20 8.54 17.40
N SER A 210 -9.42 8.95 17.04
CA SER A 210 -10.63 8.71 17.85
C SER A 210 -11.36 7.41 17.48
N GLY A 211 -10.78 6.58 16.63
CA GLY A 211 -11.37 5.32 16.16
C GLY A 211 -12.42 5.50 15.08
N GLU A 212 -12.56 6.70 14.52
CA GLU A 212 -13.44 6.97 13.38
C GLU A 212 -12.84 6.41 12.09
N ILE A 213 -13.70 5.90 11.23
CA ILE A 213 -13.32 5.45 9.89
C ILE A 213 -13.57 6.59 8.91
N ARG A 214 -12.50 7.13 8.37
CA ARG A 214 -12.52 8.30 7.50
C ARG A 214 -12.58 7.90 6.04
N PRO A 215 -13.31 8.67 5.21
CA PRO A 215 -13.37 8.43 3.77
C PRO A 215 -12.00 8.62 3.12
N VAL A 216 -11.82 7.94 1.99
CA VAL A 216 -10.65 8.08 1.14
C VAL A 216 -11.08 8.53 -0.27
N PRO A 217 -10.19 9.17 -1.04
CA PRO A 217 -10.50 9.58 -2.39
C PRO A 217 -10.82 8.38 -3.31
N ASN A 218 -11.70 8.60 -4.28
CA ASN A 218 -11.98 7.66 -5.37
C ASN A 218 -12.53 6.30 -4.94
N GLY A 219 -13.44 6.31 -3.98
CA GLY A 219 -14.07 5.09 -3.47
C GLY A 219 -14.76 4.26 -4.56
N GLN A 220 -15.40 4.89 -5.54
CA GLN A 220 -16.06 4.17 -6.64
C GLN A 220 -15.07 3.44 -7.55
N GLU A 221 -13.93 4.04 -7.86
CA GLU A 221 -12.88 3.40 -8.66
C GLU A 221 -12.29 2.19 -7.94
N ARG A 222 -12.11 2.29 -6.62
CA ARG A 222 -11.65 1.20 -5.77
C ARG A 222 -12.65 0.03 -5.78
N LEU A 223 -13.93 0.32 -5.66
CA LEU A 223 -15.00 -0.70 -5.73
C LEU A 223 -15.06 -1.40 -7.08
N LYS A 224 -14.93 -0.66 -8.18
CA LYS A 224 -14.90 -1.22 -9.53
C LYS A 224 -13.73 -2.19 -9.71
N GLU A 225 -12.57 -1.85 -9.17
CA GLU A 225 -11.40 -2.73 -9.22
C GLU A 225 -11.64 -4.03 -8.45
N ALA A 226 -12.21 -3.96 -7.26
CA ALA A 226 -12.57 -5.13 -6.48
C ALA A 226 -13.60 -6.02 -7.22
N ALA A 227 -14.64 -5.42 -7.77
CA ALA A 227 -15.67 -6.12 -8.55
C ALA A 227 -15.08 -6.82 -9.77
N LYS A 228 -14.19 -6.13 -10.51
CA LYS A 228 -13.50 -6.67 -11.69
C LYS A 228 -12.70 -7.93 -11.39
N HIS A 229 -12.12 -8.02 -10.18
CA HIS A 229 -11.32 -9.17 -9.74
C HIS A 229 -12.10 -10.23 -8.96
N GLY A 230 -13.43 -10.15 -8.93
CA GLY A 230 -14.28 -11.17 -8.34
C GLY A 230 -14.44 -11.12 -6.83
N PHE A 231 -14.09 -10.00 -6.19
CA PHE A 231 -14.33 -9.79 -4.77
C PHE A 231 -15.81 -9.61 -4.51
N LYS A 232 -16.34 -10.31 -3.51
CA LYS A 232 -17.77 -10.33 -3.19
C LYS A 232 -18.14 -9.45 -2.00
N TYR A 233 -17.18 -9.11 -1.15
CA TYR A 233 -17.40 -8.32 0.06
C TYR A 233 -16.39 -7.17 0.08
N VAL A 234 -16.87 -5.97 0.40
CA VAL A 234 -16.00 -4.81 0.62
C VAL A 234 -16.41 -4.10 1.90
N ILE A 235 -15.47 -4.01 2.84
CA ILE A 235 -15.62 -3.16 4.03
C ILE A 235 -15.00 -1.80 3.68
N LEU A 236 -15.78 -0.74 3.84
CA LEU A 236 -15.37 0.61 3.47
C LEU A 236 -15.97 1.66 4.41
N PRO A 237 -15.42 2.89 4.40
CA PRO A 237 -15.99 3.99 5.17
C PRO A 237 -17.42 4.29 4.73
N ARG A 238 -18.31 4.53 5.69
CA ARG A 238 -19.71 4.87 5.41
C ARG A 238 -19.84 6.07 4.46
N ALA A 239 -18.97 7.06 4.60
CA ALA A 239 -18.95 8.23 3.72
C ALA A 239 -18.53 7.92 2.27
N ASN A 240 -17.91 6.76 2.02
CA ASN A 240 -17.58 6.26 0.69
C ASN A 240 -18.63 5.32 0.11
N ALA A 241 -19.67 4.98 0.86
CA ALA A 241 -20.70 4.06 0.38
C ALA A 241 -21.37 4.62 -0.89
N PRO A 242 -21.47 3.82 -1.98
CA PRO A 242 -22.08 4.28 -3.21
C PRO A 242 -23.59 4.47 -3.06
N GLN A 243 -24.17 5.40 -3.80
CA GLN A 243 -25.61 5.61 -3.82
C GLN A 243 -26.38 4.48 -4.52
N LYS A 244 -25.70 3.82 -5.46
CA LYS A 244 -26.25 2.68 -6.21
C LYS A 244 -25.48 1.41 -5.83
N SER A 245 -26.20 0.29 -5.75
CA SER A 245 -25.57 -1.01 -5.54
C SER A 245 -24.58 -1.34 -6.66
N VAL A 246 -23.50 -2.02 -6.29
CA VAL A 246 -22.53 -2.59 -7.23
C VAL A 246 -22.88 -4.07 -7.42
N GLU A 247 -23.11 -4.46 -8.65
CA GLU A 247 -23.49 -5.85 -8.96
C GLU A 247 -22.43 -6.83 -8.50
N GLY A 248 -22.86 -7.87 -7.79
CA GLY A 248 -22.00 -8.93 -7.30
C GLY A 248 -21.17 -8.58 -6.09
N VAL A 249 -21.30 -7.38 -5.52
CA VAL A 249 -20.53 -6.93 -4.34
C VAL A 249 -21.47 -6.56 -3.20
N GLN A 250 -21.29 -7.19 -2.06
CA GLN A 250 -21.92 -6.78 -0.80
C GLN A 250 -21.05 -5.71 -0.13
N ILE A 251 -21.61 -4.53 0.05
CA ILE A 251 -20.93 -3.39 0.67
C ILE A 251 -21.24 -3.38 2.16
N ILE A 252 -20.18 -3.33 2.97
CA ILE A 252 -20.27 -3.27 4.44
C ILE A 252 -19.70 -1.91 4.84
N ALA A 253 -20.58 -0.93 5.01
CA ALA A 253 -20.22 0.43 5.34
C ALA A 253 -20.07 0.59 6.86
N VAL A 254 -18.92 1.11 7.28
CA VAL A 254 -18.57 1.29 8.70
C VAL A 254 -18.16 2.72 9.00
N ALA A 255 -18.49 3.20 10.19
CA ALA A 255 -18.15 4.54 10.66
C ALA A 255 -17.14 4.52 11.81
N ARG A 256 -17.03 3.41 12.53
CA ARG A 256 -16.14 3.23 13.68
C ARG A 256 -15.33 1.95 13.56
N LEU A 257 -14.12 1.96 14.14
CA LEU A 257 -13.22 0.81 14.09
C LEU A 257 -13.87 -0.46 14.72
N HIS A 258 -14.57 -0.33 15.84
CA HIS A 258 -15.22 -1.48 16.47
C HIS A 258 -16.29 -2.12 15.57
N GLU A 259 -17.01 -1.34 14.77
CA GLU A 259 -17.95 -1.86 13.78
C GLU A 259 -17.23 -2.70 12.73
N ALA A 260 -16.12 -2.18 12.19
CA ALA A 260 -15.32 -2.88 11.19
C ALA A 260 -14.76 -4.21 11.73
N LEU A 261 -14.28 -4.22 12.97
CA LEU A 261 -13.79 -5.43 13.65
C LEU A 261 -14.91 -6.45 13.83
N THR A 262 -16.07 -6.02 14.25
CA THR A 262 -17.25 -6.88 14.43
C THR A 262 -17.69 -7.51 13.11
N GLU A 263 -17.83 -6.71 12.06
CA GLU A 263 -18.22 -7.19 10.73
C GLU A 263 -17.21 -8.17 10.14
N ALA A 264 -15.92 -7.88 10.28
CA ALA A 264 -14.86 -8.76 9.79
C ALA A 264 -14.86 -10.11 10.51
N MET A 265 -15.03 -10.11 11.84
CA MET A 265 -15.07 -11.35 12.62
C MET A 265 -16.34 -12.16 12.33
N GLN A 266 -17.47 -11.51 12.09
CA GLN A 266 -18.71 -12.16 11.67
C GLN A 266 -18.53 -12.84 10.31
N LEU A 267 -17.93 -12.18 9.33
CA LEU A 267 -17.61 -12.79 8.04
C LEU A 267 -16.69 -14.00 8.19
N SER A 268 -15.70 -13.91 9.07
CA SER A 268 -14.80 -15.02 9.37
C SER A 268 -15.57 -16.23 9.94
N ASP A 269 -16.51 -16.01 10.85
CA ASP A 269 -17.31 -17.08 11.47
C ASP A 269 -18.30 -17.73 10.47
N GLU A 270 -18.81 -16.96 9.52
CA GLU A 270 -19.79 -17.45 8.52
C GLU A 270 -19.14 -18.12 7.30
N LEU A 271 -17.96 -17.68 6.88
CA LEU A 271 -17.35 -18.02 5.61
C LEU A 271 -15.90 -18.53 5.71
N GLY A 272 -15.33 -18.47 6.91
CA GLY A 272 -13.95 -18.90 7.19
C GLY A 272 -13.76 -20.40 7.39
#